data_b0bfb14444ea9c1e56776570d7f8f7c1
#
_entry.id   b0bfb14444ea9c1e56776570d7f8f7c1
#
_cell.length_a   1.000
_cell.length_b   1.000
_cell.length_c   1.000
_cell.angle_alpha   90.00
_cell.angle_beta   90.00
_cell.angle_gamma   90.00
#
_symmetry.space_group_name_H-M   'P 1'
#
loop_
_entity.id
_entity.type
_entity.pdbx_description
1 polymer ?
#
loop_
_entity_poly.entity_id
_entity_poly.type
_entity_poly.pdbx_seq_one_letter_code
_entity_poly.pdbx_strand_id
1 'polypeptide(L)'
;MPDLYDVAVVGRGLIGAAAARHLAESGIKVVLIGPDEPFDRRASSGPFCSHPDEGRITRVAGRTAIWSQLAARSIERYPDIAARSGISFHNPCGLVTSSPKATEWIKNSEIAGGNARASEVQWVLEKTGISLDNGHPVLYEGEPAGYINPRRLVEAQTALAKTAGATIVNHPASSRKKTRSGYDVIGKWGSCGARRMLLTTGAFGSELLTHALDLRRM
;
A
#
# COMPACT_ATOMS: atom_id res chain seq x y z
N MET A 1 10.49 -22.78 -24.08
CA MET A 1 10.06 -22.92 -22.70
C MET A 1 9.40 -21.63 -22.31
N PRO A 2 8.27 -21.61 -21.60
CA PRO A 2 7.72 -20.34 -21.14
C PRO A 2 8.78 -19.62 -20.29
N ASP A 3 8.86 -18.31 -20.44
CA ASP A 3 9.84 -17.47 -19.76
C ASP A 3 9.73 -17.62 -18.23
N LEU A 4 10.79 -18.12 -17.60
CA LEU A 4 10.83 -18.25 -16.14
C LEU A 4 11.12 -16.87 -15.51
N TYR A 5 10.21 -16.38 -14.68
CA TYR A 5 10.42 -15.18 -13.88
C TYR A 5 11.25 -15.49 -12.63
N ASP A 6 11.98 -14.49 -12.14
CA ASP A 6 12.65 -14.64 -10.83
C ASP A 6 11.62 -14.57 -9.70
N VAL A 7 10.65 -13.64 -9.82
CA VAL A 7 9.58 -13.47 -8.82
C VAL A 7 8.23 -13.27 -9.49
N ALA A 8 7.22 -14.04 -9.07
CA ALA A 8 5.82 -13.75 -9.31
C ALA A 8 5.22 -13.05 -8.09
N VAL A 9 4.76 -11.83 -8.25
CA VAL A 9 4.00 -11.10 -7.22
C VAL A 9 2.52 -11.30 -7.51
N VAL A 10 1.82 -11.98 -6.61
CA VAL A 10 0.38 -12.28 -6.75
C VAL A 10 -0.43 -11.42 -5.80
N GLY A 11 -1.26 -10.56 -6.38
CA GLY A 11 -2.02 -9.50 -5.72
C GLY A 11 -1.50 -8.12 -6.13
N ARG A 12 -2.31 -7.37 -6.89
CA ARG A 12 -1.95 -6.04 -7.42
C ARG A 12 -2.58 -4.91 -6.61
N GLY A 13 -2.52 -5.04 -5.27
CA GLY A 13 -2.88 -3.98 -4.34
C GLY A 13 -1.69 -3.07 -3.99
N LEU A 14 -1.85 -2.24 -2.94
CA LEU A 14 -0.81 -1.30 -2.47
C LEU A 14 0.53 -1.99 -2.21
N ILE A 15 0.52 -3.15 -1.56
CA ILE A 15 1.74 -3.90 -1.22
C ILE A 15 2.36 -4.54 -2.46
N GLY A 16 1.54 -5.21 -3.29
CA GLY A 16 2.04 -5.94 -4.45
C GLY A 16 2.56 -5.04 -5.55
N ALA A 17 1.88 -3.92 -5.85
CA ALA A 17 2.35 -2.96 -6.83
C ALA A 17 3.68 -2.32 -6.41
N ALA A 18 3.81 -1.94 -5.12
CA ALA A 18 5.07 -1.41 -4.58
C ALA A 18 6.20 -2.45 -4.63
N ALA A 19 5.92 -3.70 -4.23
CA ALA A 19 6.90 -4.78 -4.27
C ALA A 19 7.38 -5.05 -5.71
N ALA A 20 6.45 -5.12 -6.67
CA ALA A 20 6.80 -5.34 -8.08
C ALA A 20 7.67 -4.20 -8.64
N ARG A 21 7.35 -2.93 -8.30
CA ARG A 21 8.19 -1.80 -8.69
C ARG A 21 9.60 -1.92 -8.12
N HIS A 22 9.73 -2.14 -6.82
CA HIS A 22 11.06 -2.25 -6.20
C HIS A 22 11.89 -3.39 -6.77
N LEU A 23 11.29 -4.56 -7.00
CA LEU A 23 11.98 -5.70 -7.58
C LEU A 23 12.41 -5.41 -9.02
N ALA A 24 11.54 -4.85 -9.85
CA ALA A 24 11.85 -4.53 -11.24
C ALA A 24 12.93 -3.45 -11.34
N GLU A 25 12.87 -2.39 -10.54
CA GLU A 25 13.91 -1.34 -10.46
C GLU A 25 15.27 -1.88 -9.99
N SER A 26 15.27 -3.01 -9.29
CA SER A 26 16.50 -3.72 -8.90
C SER A 26 17.00 -4.73 -9.96
N GLY A 27 16.43 -4.73 -11.16
CA GLY A 27 16.82 -5.61 -12.27
C GLY A 27 16.31 -7.05 -12.15
N ILE A 28 15.37 -7.32 -11.23
CA ILE A 28 14.74 -8.64 -11.06
C ILE A 28 13.66 -8.84 -12.13
N LYS A 29 13.64 -9.99 -12.80
CA LYS A 29 12.60 -10.34 -13.78
C LYS A 29 11.29 -10.69 -13.06
N VAL A 30 10.34 -9.74 -13.06
CA VAL A 30 9.11 -9.81 -12.27
C VAL A 30 7.87 -9.94 -13.14
N VAL A 31 6.92 -10.76 -12.69
CA VAL A 31 5.52 -10.71 -13.14
C VAL A 31 4.63 -10.27 -11.98
N LEU A 32 3.81 -9.24 -12.20
CA LEU A 32 2.78 -8.77 -11.25
C LEU A 32 1.42 -9.25 -11.75
N ILE A 33 0.75 -10.04 -10.93
CA ILE A 33 -0.50 -10.74 -11.27
C ILE A 33 -1.63 -10.25 -10.38
N GLY A 34 -2.69 -9.75 -10.97
CA GLY A 34 -3.89 -9.31 -10.25
C GLY A 34 -4.78 -8.44 -11.12
N PRO A 35 -6.10 -8.50 -10.95
CA PRO A 35 -7.04 -7.68 -11.72
C PRO A 35 -6.88 -6.20 -11.40
N ASP A 36 -7.36 -5.35 -12.31
CA ASP A 36 -7.64 -3.95 -12.01
C ASP A 36 -8.72 -3.84 -10.93
N GLU A 37 -8.75 -2.70 -10.24
CA GLU A 37 -9.85 -2.41 -9.32
C GLU A 37 -11.16 -2.35 -10.11
N PRO A 38 -12.20 -3.10 -9.73
CA PRO A 38 -13.47 -3.05 -10.42
C PRO A 38 -14.11 -1.66 -10.32
N PHE A 39 -14.69 -1.18 -11.40
CA PHE A 39 -15.38 0.10 -11.42
C PHE A 39 -16.56 0.10 -10.44
N ASP A 40 -17.38 -0.96 -10.47
CA ASP A 40 -18.44 -1.20 -9.49
C ASP A 40 -18.14 -2.46 -8.68
N ARG A 41 -17.76 -2.27 -7.41
CA ARG A 41 -17.47 -3.37 -6.49
C ARG A 41 -18.69 -4.19 -6.11
N ARG A 42 -19.87 -3.58 -6.09
CA ARG A 42 -21.11 -4.27 -5.72
C ARG A 42 -21.51 -5.28 -6.80
N ALA A 43 -21.21 -4.95 -8.05
CA ALA A 43 -21.47 -5.84 -9.18
C ALA A 43 -20.34 -6.83 -9.43
N SER A 44 -19.18 -6.67 -8.78
CA SER A 44 -18.01 -7.53 -8.99
C SER A 44 -18.06 -8.75 -8.08
N SER A 45 -17.92 -9.95 -8.65
CA SER A 45 -17.77 -11.21 -7.92
C SER A 45 -16.31 -11.66 -7.78
N GLY A 46 -15.36 -10.93 -8.37
CA GLY A 46 -13.93 -11.25 -8.35
C GLY A 46 -13.18 -10.66 -7.16
N PRO A 47 -11.90 -11.01 -6.99
CA PRO A 47 -11.06 -10.38 -5.99
C PRO A 47 -10.86 -8.90 -6.28
N PHE A 48 -10.82 -8.09 -5.23
CA PHE A 48 -10.62 -6.64 -5.28
C PHE A 48 -9.66 -6.20 -4.18
N CYS A 49 -9.11 -5.00 -4.32
CA CYS A 49 -8.23 -4.43 -3.31
C CYS A 49 -9.01 -3.84 -2.11
N SER A 50 -8.34 -3.68 -0.98
CA SER A 50 -8.93 -3.13 0.25
C SER A 50 -9.13 -1.61 0.23
N HIS A 51 -8.84 -0.94 -0.87
CA HIS A 51 -8.82 0.52 -1.01
C HIS A 51 -9.76 1.01 -2.13
N PRO A 52 -11.09 1.02 -1.90
CA PRO A 52 -12.04 1.60 -2.86
C PRO A 52 -12.13 3.12 -2.77
N ASP A 53 -11.59 3.67 -1.70
CA ASP A 53 -11.61 5.08 -1.32
C ASP A 53 -10.64 5.90 -2.18
N GLU A 54 -10.88 7.22 -2.19
CA GLU A 54 -10.02 8.20 -2.86
C GLU A 54 -9.28 9.09 -1.87
N GLY A 55 -9.51 8.91 -0.58
CA GLY A 55 -8.88 9.66 0.49
C GLY A 55 -8.51 8.77 1.67
N ARG A 56 -7.22 8.46 1.82
CA ARG A 56 -6.70 7.71 2.96
C ARG A 56 -5.62 8.50 3.66
N ILE A 57 -5.76 8.65 4.98
CA ILE A 57 -4.80 9.38 5.82
C ILE A 57 -3.41 8.80 5.64
N THR A 58 -2.44 9.69 5.44
CA THR A 58 -1.01 9.42 5.50
C THR A 58 -0.35 10.37 6.49
N ARG A 59 0.47 9.84 7.40
CA ARG A 59 1.08 10.59 8.49
C ARG A 59 2.26 9.84 9.08
N VAL A 60 3.16 10.54 9.76
CA VAL A 60 4.28 9.95 10.50
C VAL A 60 3.87 9.59 11.92
N ALA A 61 3.08 10.43 12.59
CA ALA A 61 2.60 10.17 13.95
C ALA A 61 1.78 8.88 14.01
N GLY A 62 2.28 7.86 14.70
CA GLY A 62 1.73 6.52 14.71
C GLY A 62 1.80 5.82 16.05
N ARG A 63 1.14 4.67 16.15
CA ARG A 63 1.00 3.87 17.38
C ARG A 63 2.32 3.31 17.93
N THR A 64 3.31 3.11 17.06
CA THR A 64 4.63 2.59 17.43
C THR A 64 5.71 3.29 16.63
N ALA A 65 6.92 3.38 17.21
CA ALA A 65 8.06 4.00 16.53
C ALA A 65 8.40 3.33 15.18
N ILE A 66 8.28 2.00 15.08
CA ILE A 66 8.56 1.29 13.84
C ILE A 66 7.57 1.65 12.72
N TRP A 67 6.28 1.76 13.03
CA TRP A 67 5.29 2.21 12.05
C TRP A 67 5.50 3.66 11.64
N SER A 68 5.89 4.54 12.58
CA SER A 68 6.25 5.92 12.29
C SER A 68 7.44 6.02 11.35
N GLN A 69 8.50 5.24 11.58
CA GLN A 69 9.67 5.18 10.69
C GLN A 69 9.33 4.66 9.29
N LEU A 70 8.50 3.62 9.19
CA LEU A 70 8.05 3.10 7.90
C LEU A 70 7.17 4.12 7.15
N ALA A 71 6.30 4.83 7.87
CA ALA A 71 5.47 5.89 7.30
C ALA A 71 6.32 7.06 6.79
N ALA A 72 7.29 7.54 7.59
CA ALA A 72 8.22 8.60 7.17
C ALA A 72 8.94 8.24 5.87
N ARG A 73 9.52 7.03 5.79
CA ARG A 73 10.19 6.54 4.59
C ARG A 73 9.24 6.41 3.38
N SER A 74 7.98 6.07 3.61
CA SER A 74 6.97 5.97 2.54
C SER A 74 6.61 7.35 2.01
N ILE A 75 6.34 8.31 2.91
CA ILE A 75 5.97 9.69 2.57
C ILE A 75 7.11 10.39 1.83
N GLU A 76 8.35 10.20 2.26
CA GLU A 76 9.55 10.73 1.58
C GLU A 76 9.64 10.32 0.11
N ARG A 77 9.10 9.15 -0.25
CA ARG A 77 9.11 8.62 -1.62
C ARG A 77 7.99 9.14 -2.50
N TYR A 78 6.93 9.72 -1.94
CA TYR A 78 5.76 10.13 -2.72
C TYR A 78 6.06 11.13 -3.83
N PRO A 79 6.87 12.18 -3.61
CA PRO A 79 7.20 13.13 -4.68
C PRO A 79 7.91 12.47 -5.87
N ASP A 80 8.90 11.59 -5.62
CA ASP A 80 9.61 10.85 -6.67
C ASP A 80 8.68 9.93 -7.45
N ILE A 81 7.84 9.17 -6.76
CA ILE A 81 6.87 8.27 -7.40
C ILE A 81 5.90 9.08 -8.27
N ALA A 82 5.38 10.18 -7.78
CA ALA A 82 4.44 11.03 -8.52
C ALA A 82 5.12 11.66 -9.76
N ALA A 83 6.31 12.22 -9.60
CA ALA A 83 7.05 12.85 -10.69
C ALA A 83 7.39 11.84 -11.81
N ARG A 84 7.91 10.68 -11.45
CA ARG A 84 8.34 9.64 -12.41
C ARG A 84 7.18 8.95 -13.11
N SER A 85 6.05 8.76 -12.42
CA SER A 85 4.85 8.15 -13.00
C SER A 85 3.96 9.13 -13.76
N GLY A 86 4.10 10.43 -13.50
CA GLY A 86 3.16 11.47 -13.97
C GLY A 86 1.80 11.42 -13.27
N ILE A 87 1.66 10.64 -12.18
CA ILE A 87 0.38 10.44 -11.48
C ILE A 87 0.46 11.06 -10.08
N SER A 88 -0.29 12.14 -9.87
CA SER A 88 -0.44 12.76 -8.55
C SER A 88 -1.44 11.98 -7.71
N PHE A 89 -1.05 11.59 -6.51
CA PHE A 89 -1.88 10.79 -5.58
C PHE A 89 -1.80 11.28 -4.12
N HIS A 90 -0.93 12.22 -3.80
CA HIS A 90 -0.70 12.73 -2.45
C HIS A 90 -1.14 14.18 -2.34
N ASN A 91 -1.87 14.51 -1.28
CA ASN A 91 -2.26 15.85 -0.91
C ASN A 91 -1.74 16.14 0.52
N PRO A 92 -0.67 16.94 0.65
CA PRO A 92 -0.03 17.26 1.93
C PRO A 92 -0.75 18.41 2.64
N CYS A 93 -1.95 18.19 3.14
CA CYS A 93 -2.77 19.23 3.79
C CYS A 93 -2.65 19.26 5.33
N GLY A 94 -1.72 18.47 5.89
CA GLY A 94 -1.61 18.30 7.34
C GLY A 94 -2.66 17.36 7.93
N LEU A 95 -2.57 17.15 9.25
CA LEU A 95 -3.46 16.30 10.02
C LEU A 95 -3.70 16.88 11.39
N VAL A 96 -4.93 16.77 11.85
CA VAL A 96 -5.34 17.00 13.25
C VAL A 96 -5.92 15.70 13.81
N THR A 97 -5.55 15.38 15.05
CA THR A 97 -6.09 14.23 15.75
C THR A 97 -6.30 14.56 17.23
N SER A 98 -7.50 14.30 17.76
CA SER A 98 -7.77 14.26 19.20
C SER A 98 -7.74 12.80 19.67
N SER A 99 -6.91 12.48 20.64
CA SER A 99 -6.73 11.09 21.10
C SER A 99 -6.09 11.04 22.49
N PRO A 100 -6.50 10.12 23.38
CA PRO A 100 -5.79 9.88 24.64
C PRO A 100 -4.33 9.41 24.43
N LYS A 101 -3.97 8.97 23.23
CA LYS A 101 -2.62 8.53 22.86
C LYS A 101 -1.83 9.57 22.07
N ALA A 102 -2.32 10.80 21.92
CA ALA A 102 -1.66 11.83 21.11
C ALA A 102 -0.21 12.07 21.55
N THR A 103 0.08 12.13 22.86
CA THR A 103 1.44 12.33 23.40
C THR A 103 2.39 11.19 22.99
N GLU A 104 1.92 9.93 23.04
CA GLU A 104 2.72 8.78 22.58
C GLU A 104 3.01 8.87 21.08
N TRP A 105 2.03 9.25 20.29
CA TRP A 105 2.18 9.35 18.82
C TRP A 105 3.11 10.50 18.41
N ILE A 106 3.09 11.62 19.15
CA ILE A 106 4.05 12.73 18.98
C ILE A 106 5.47 12.22 19.19
N LYS A 107 5.72 11.50 20.31
CA LYS A 107 7.03 10.92 20.59
C LYS A 107 7.49 9.94 19.49
N ASN A 108 6.59 9.10 19.00
CA ASN A 108 6.91 8.18 17.91
C ASN A 108 7.22 8.92 16.59
N SER A 109 6.51 10.02 16.33
CA SER A 109 6.79 10.91 15.19
C SER A 109 8.18 11.54 15.30
N GLU A 110 8.52 12.08 16.46
CA GLU A 110 9.84 12.67 16.73
C GLU A 110 10.98 11.67 16.49
N ILE A 111 10.87 10.43 17.01
CA ILE A 111 11.83 9.34 16.77
C ILE A 111 12.02 9.05 15.27
N ALA A 112 10.96 9.22 14.48
CA ALA A 112 10.96 9.00 13.04
C ALA A 112 11.34 10.25 12.21
N GLY A 113 11.70 11.36 12.85
CA GLY A 113 12.00 12.63 12.15
C GLY A 113 10.77 13.37 11.63
N GLY A 114 9.57 13.06 12.14
CA GLY A 114 8.34 13.76 11.81
C GLY A 114 8.17 15.07 12.59
N ASN A 115 7.12 15.82 12.27
CA ASN A 115 6.87 17.16 12.82
C ASN A 115 5.58 17.26 13.65
N ALA A 116 5.06 16.14 14.12
CA ALA A 116 3.87 16.12 14.96
C ALA A 116 4.15 16.82 16.30
N ARG A 117 3.19 17.63 16.76
CA ARG A 117 3.28 18.39 17.99
C ARG A 117 1.95 18.47 18.72
N ALA A 118 1.99 18.70 20.01
CA ALA A 118 0.81 19.05 20.78
C ALA A 118 0.25 20.40 20.33
N SER A 119 -1.07 20.53 20.35
CA SER A 119 -1.76 21.75 19.94
C SER A 119 -2.97 22.01 20.82
N GLU A 120 -3.29 23.29 20.99
CA GLU A 120 -4.50 23.72 21.67
C GLU A 120 -5.71 23.64 20.73
N VAL A 121 -6.87 23.28 21.27
CA VAL A 121 -8.13 23.18 20.51
C VAL A 121 -8.47 24.49 19.81
N GLN A 122 -8.28 25.61 20.52
CA GLN A 122 -8.57 26.93 19.99
C GLN A 122 -7.66 27.26 18.80
N TRP A 123 -6.36 26.96 18.89
CA TRP A 123 -5.41 27.13 17.79
C TRP A 123 -5.80 26.29 16.55
N VAL A 124 -6.26 25.04 16.77
CA VAL A 124 -6.74 24.20 15.67
C VAL A 124 -7.94 24.78 14.99
N LEU A 125 -8.93 25.26 15.77
CA LEU A 125 -10.14 25.90 15.23
C LEU A 125 -9.78 27.12 14.37
N GLU A 126 -8.91 27.99 14.86
CA GLU A 126 -8.47 29.19 14.14
C GLU A 126 -7.69 28.85 12.86
N LYS A 127 -6.82 27.83 12.93
CA LYS A 127 -5.94 27.43 11.81
C LYS A 127 -6.68 26.67 10.72
N THR A 128 -7.64 25.83 11.09
CA THR A 128 -8.24 24.81 10.18
C THR A 128 -9.76 24.95 10.01
N GLY A 129 -10.43 25.68 10.87
CA GLY A 129 -11.90 25.74 10.96
C GLY A 129 -12.51 24.47 11.57
N ILE A 130 -11.70 23.52 12.06
CA ILE A 130 -12.18 22.26 12.64
C ILE A 130 -12.41 22.45 14.14
N SER A 131 -13.65 22.25 14.58
CA SER A 131 -13.98 22.20 16.01
C SER A 131 -13.69 20.81 16.55
N LEU A 132 -12.93 20.73 17.65
CA LEU A 132 -12.62 19.49 18.34
C LEU A 132 -13.24 19.49 19.74
N ASP A 133 -13.57 18.29 20.23
CA ASP A 133 -13.92 18.10 21.62
C ASP A 133 -12.69 18.25 22.52
N ASN A 134 -12.86 18.92 23.68
CA ASN A 134 -11.79 19.13 24.67
C ASN A 134 -11.49 17.88 25.53
N GLY A 135 -12.07 16.72 25.22
CA GLY A 135 -11.96 15.51 26.02
C GLY A 135 -10.59 14.81 25.98
N HIS A 136 -9.76 15.09 24.98
CA HIS A 136 -8.48 14.43 24.80
C HIS A 136 -7.38 15.37 24.31
N PRO A 137 -6.10 15.05 24.58
CA PRO A 137 -4.99 15.78 24.00
C PRO A 137 -5.06 15.83 22.48
N VAL A 138 -4.70 16.97 21.91
CA VAL A 138 -4.72 17.24 20.47
C VAL A 138 -3.30 17.20 19.91
N LEU A 139 -3.15 16.54 18.79
CA LEU A 139 -1.93 16.51 17.98
C LEU A 139 -2.21 17.18 16.65
N TYR A 140 -1.31 18.02 16.22
CA TYR A 140 -1.20 18.54 14.86
C TYR A 140 0.09 18.05 14.22
N GLU A 141 -0.02 17.53 13.00
CA GLU A 141 1.11 17.19 12.15
C GLU A 141 0.98 17.99 10.84
N GLY A 142 1.97 18.83 10.58
CA GLY A 142 2.02 19.65 9.36
C GLY A 142 2.36 18.81 8.11
N GLU A 143 2.51 19.48 6.99
CA GLU A 143 3.05 18.85 5.80
C GLU A 143 4.38 18.12 6.11
N PRO A 144 4.62 16.94 5.52
CA PRO A 144 3.91 16.26 4.42
C PRO A 144 2.76 15.34 4.85
N ALA A 145 2.27 15.39 6.09
CA ALA A 145 1.07 14.66 6.47
C ALA A 145 -0.16 15.15 5.67
N GLY A 146 -1.16 14.28 5.51
CA GLY A 146 -2.35 14.61 4.75
C GLY A 146 -3.10 13.35 4.31
N TYR A 147 -3.47 13.27 3.05
CA TYR A 147 -4.10 12.07 2.51
C TYR A 147 -3.52 11.66 1.15
N ILE A 148 -3.65 10.39 0.83
CA ILE A 148 -3.37 9.82 -0.49
C ILE A 148 -4.65 9.35 -1.14
N ASN A 149 -4.70 9.39 -2.48
CA ASN A 149 -5.62 8.57 -3.25
C ASN A 149 -4.96 7.20 -3.47
N PRO A 150 -5.37 6.15 -2.75
CA PRO A 150 -4.69 4.86 -2.79
C PRO A 150 -4.83 4.16 -4.14
N ARG A 151 -5.92 4.41 -4.89
CA ARG A 151 -6.12 3.86 -6.25
C ARG A 151 -5.07 4.43 -7.21
N ARG A 152 -4.85 5.75 -7.17
CA ARG A 152 -3.82 6.42 -7.97
C ARG A 152 -2.40 6.04 -7.55
N LEU A 153 -2.17 5.78 -6.26
CA LEU A 153 -0.87 5.27 -5.81
C LEU A 153 -0.58 3.87 -6.38
N VAL A 154 -1.57 2.96 -6.40
CA VAL A 154 -1.42 1.63 -7.03
C VAL A 154 -1.16 1.77 -8.53
N GLU A 155 -1.86 2.67 -9.21
CA GLU A 155 -1.66 2.97 -10.62
C GLU A 155 -0.22 3.46 -10.87
N ALA A 156 0.25 4.45 -10.10
CA ALA A 156 1.61 5.00 -10.19
C ALA A 156 2.68 3.92 -9.96
N GLN A 157 2.54 3.11 -8.93
CA GLN A 157 3.45 2.00 -8.63
C GLN A 157 3.47 0.97 -9.76
N THR A 158 2.29 0.62 -10.31
CA THR A 158 2.17 -0.34 -11.40
C THR A 158 2.79 0.20 -12.69
N ALA A 159 2.57 1.47 -13.01
CA ALA A 159 3.17 2.13 -14.17
C ALA A 159 4.70 2.11 -14.09
N LEU A 160 5.27 2.48 -12.94
CA LEU A 160 6.71 2.44 -12.73
C LEU A 160 7.28 1.01 -12.78
N ALA A 161 6.58 0.02 -12.22
CA ALA A 161 6.97 -1.38 -12.34
C ALA A 161 7.04 -1.82 -13.81
N LYS A 162 6.03 -1.46 -14.61
CA LYS A 162 5.98 -1.75 -16.05
C LYS A 162 7.13 -1.06 -16.81
N THR A 163 7.37 0.21 -16.54
CA THR A 163 8.49 0.98 -17.13
C THR A 163 9.85 0.34 -16.79
N ALA A 164 9.99 -0.22 -15.59
CA ALA A 164 11.19 -0.95 -15.16
C ALA A 164 11.26 -2.40 -15.69
N GLY A 165 10.35 -2.82 -16.57
CA GLY A 165 10.38 -4.12 -17.24
C GLY A 165 9.54 -5.23 -16.58
N ALA A 166 8.73 -4.92 -15.57
CA ALA A 166 7.80 -5.92 -15.02
C ALA A 166 6.70 -6.28 -16.02
N THR A 167 6.40 -7.56 -16.14
CA THR A 167 5.21 -8.04 -16.86
C THR A 167 3.98 -7.88 -15.99
N ILE A 168 2.89 -7.33 -16.54
CA ILE A 168 1.62 -7.17 -15.82
C ILE A 168 0.58 -8.14 -16.40
N VAL A 169 0.02 -8.98 -15.53
CA VAL A 169 -1.11 -9.87 -15.87
C VAL A 169 -2.36 -9.33 -15.17
N ASN A 170 -3.23 -8.70 -15.95
CA ASN A 170 -4.47 -8.06 -15.45
C ASN A 170 -5.61 -9.06 -15.24
N HIS A 171 -5.32 -10.15 -14.54
CA HIS A 171 -6.29 -11.21 -14.23
C HIS A 171 -5.95 -11.84 -12.88
N PRO A 172 -6.93 -12.40 -12.15
CA PRO A 172 -6.66 -13.12 -10.91
C PRO A 172 -5.90 -14.43 -11.18
N ALA A 173 -5.04 -14.81 -10.25
CA ALA A 173 -4.55 -16.16 -10.12
C ALA A 173 -5.61 -17.02 -9.42
N SER A 174 -5.85 -18.23 -9.91
CA SER A 174 -6.81 -19.17 -9.32
C SER A 174 -6.14 -20.32 -8.55
N SER A 175 -4.89 -20.65 -8.91
CA SER A 175 -4.15 -21.71 -8.21
C SER A 175 -2.64 -21.55 -8.41
N ARG A 176 -1.89 -22.33 -7.64
CA ARG A 176 -0.44 -22.45 -7.76
C ARG A 176 -0.01 -23.93 -7.69
N LYS A 177 1.08 -24.25 -8.35
CA LYS A 177 1.71 -25.57 -8.27
C LYS A 177 3.19 -25.42 -7.97
N LYS A 178 3.72 -26.13 -6.96
CA LYS A 178 5.16 -26.20 -6.71
C LYS A 178 5.82 -27.08 -7.75
N THR A 179 6.94 -26.63 -8.31
CA THR A 179 7.74 -27.33 -9.31
C THR A 179 9.17 -27.53 -8.80
N ARG A 180 10.01 -28.23 -9.55
CA ARG A 180 11.44 -28.37 -9.20
C ARG A 180 12.19 -27.03 -9.24
N SER A 181 11.79 -26.10 -10.13
CA SER A 181 12.44 -24.82 -10.35
C SER A 181 11.76 -23.64 -9.63
N GLY A 182 10.68 -23.89 -8.89
CA GLY A 182 9.93 -22.82 -8.21
C GLY A 182 8.44 -23.08 -8.14
N TYR A 183 7.65 -22.23 -8.80
CA TYR A 183 6.19 -22.28 -8.79
C TYR A 183 5.62 -21.98 -10.18
N ASP A 184 4.57 -22.66 -10.56
CA ASP A 184 3.66 -22.25 -11.62
C ASP A 184 2.48 -21.52 -10.98
N VAL A 185 2.19 -20.32 -11.46
CA VAL A 185 1.00 -19.54 -11.10
C VAL A 185 0.01 -19.65 -12.24
N ILE A 186 -1.21 -20.06 -11.92
CA ILE A 186 -2.22 -20.47 -12.89
C ILE A 186 -3.47 -19.59 -12.74
N GLY A 187 -4.08 -19.21 -13.84
CA GLY A 187 -5.34 -18.49 -13.92
C GLY A 187 -6.08 -18.78 -15.22
N LYS A 188 -7.27 -18.20 -15.40
CA LYS A 188 -8.01 -18.33 -16.69
C LYS A 188 -7.24 -17.76 -17.88
N TRP A 189 -6.21 -16.95 -17.65
CA TRP A 189 -5.30 -16.37 -18.64
C TRP A 189 -4.17 -17.31 -19.08
N GLY A 190 -4.08 -18.52 -18.49
CA GLY A 190 -2.98 -19.45 -18.70
C GLY A 190 -2.13 -19.65 -17.44
N SER A 191 -0.84 -19.79 -17.61
CA SER A 191 0.11 -19.94 -16.49
C SER A 191 1.44 -19.28 -16.76
N CYS A 192 2.19 -18.96 -15.70
CA CYS A 192 3.58 -18.56 -15.78
C CYS A 192 4.41 -19.23 -14.69
N GLY A 193 5.68 -19.52 -15.00
CA GLY A 193 6.64 -20.07 -14.05
C GLY A 193 7.44 -18.97 -13.36
N ALA A 194 7.73 -19.13 -12.07
CA ALA A 194 8.60 -18.25 -11.32
C ALA A 194 9.44 -19.00 -10.29
N ARG A 195 10.68 -18.57 -10.07
CA ARG A 195 11.57 -19.17 -9.05
C ARG A 195 11.07 -18.95 -7.63
N ARG A 196 10.48 -17.80 -7.38
CA ARG A 196 9.88 -17.39 -6.09
C ARG A 196 8.50 -16.79 -6.31
N MET A 197 7.67 -16.86 -5.29
CA MET A 197 6.34 -16.28 -5.31
C MET A 197 6.15 -15.43 -4.06
N LEU A 198 5.69 -14.20 -4.25
CA LEU A 198 5.28 -13.29 -3.19
C LEU A 198 3.76 -13.16 -3.23
N LEU A 199 3.09 -13.59 -2.16
CA LEU A 199 1.64 -13.47 -2.03
C LEU A 199 1.29 -12.18 -1.29
N THR A 200 0.56 -11.31 -1.97
CA THR A 200 0.07 -10.00 -1.46
C THR A 200 -1.43 -9.87 -1.70
N THR A 201 -2.14 -11.00 -1.60
CA THR A 201 -3.54 -11.19 -2.00
C THR A 201 -4.57 -10.67 -1.00
N GLY A 202 -4.11 -10.04 0.09
CA GLY A 202 -5.00 -9.51 1.12
C GLY A 202 -5.98 -10.56 1.64
N ALA A 203 -7.27 -10.23 1.70
CA ALA A 203 -8.32 -11.12 2.21
C ALA A 203 -8.58 -12.36 1.31
N PHE A 204 -8.11 -12.35 0.06
CA PHE A 204 -8.31 -13.44 -0.91
C PHE A 204 -7.14 -14.46 -0.92
N GLY A 205 -6.24 -14.40 0.07
CA GLY A 205 -5.07 -15.28 0.14
C GLY A 205 -5.40 -16.73 0.43
N SER A 206 -6.50 -17.02 1.12
CA SER A 206 -6.89 -18.37 1.53
C SER A 206 -7.07 -19.33 0.36
N GLU A 207 -7.58 -18.88 -0.77
CA GLU A 207 -7.78 -19.69 -1.97
C GLU A 207 -6.46 -20.20 -2.58
N LEU A 208 -5.40 -19.40 -2.47
CA LEU A 208 -4.07 -19.75 -2.98
C LEU A 208 -3.19 -20.45 -1.93
N LEU A 209 -3.56 -20.38 -0.65
CA LEU A 209 -2.82 -20.94 0.48
C LEU A 209 -3.37 -22.28 0.95
N THR A 210 -4.31 -22.89 0.22
CA THR A 210 -4.90 -24.19 0.58
C THR A 210 -3.84 -25.17 1.12
N HIS A 211 -4.04 -25.63 2.35
CA HIS A 211 -3.24 -26.59 3.13
C HIS A 211 -1.94 -26.08 3.78
N ALA A 212 -1.56 -24.80 3.68
CA ALA A 212 -0.31 -24.34 4.28
C ALA A 212 -0.46 -23.57 5.61
N LEU A 213 -1.60 -22.94 5.87
CA LEU A 213 -1.83 -22.15 7.08
C LEU A 213 -3.31 -22.21 7.46
N ASP A 214 -3.57 -22.70 8.67
CA ASP A 214 -4.86 -22.50 9.35
C ASP A 214 -4.89 -21.01 9.78
N LEU A 215 -5.32 -20.15 8.86
CA LEU A 215 -5.54 -18.73 9.15
C LEU A 215 -6.80 -18.64 10.02
N ARG A 216 -6.64 -18.85 11.32
CA ARG A 216 -7.69 -18.51 12.29
C ARG A 216 -7.97 -17.03 12.13
N ARG A 217 -9.23 -16.70 11.92
CA ARG A 217 -9.70 -15.31 11.93
C ARG A 217 -9.32 -14.71 13.28
N MET A 218 -8.39 -13.75 13.25
CA MET A 218 -8.15 -12.88 14.40
C MET A 218 -9.25 -11.85 14.50
#